data_0697dc1456dbc21df795e2133aab5e10
#
_entry.id   0697dc1456dbc21df795e2133aab5e10
#
_cell.length_a   1.000
_cell.length_b   1.000
_cell.length_c   1.000
_cell.angle_alpha   90.00
_cell.angle_beta   90.00
_cell.angle_gamma   90.00
#
_symmetry.space_group_name_H-M   'P 1'
#
loop_
_entity.id
_entity.type
_entity.pdbx_description
1 polymer ?
#
loop_
_entity_poly.entity_id
_entity_poly.type
_entity_poly.pdbx_seq_one_letter_code
_entity_poly.pdbx_strand_id
1 'polypeptide(L)'
;MEKPVPGNPNGHGCGHNLLGAGALGAAIVIKEYLKATGKSGTVIFYGCPGEEGGAAKAFFARENEWAKLDAALTWHPDDVNQVVTGSSMACIQKEYIFSGVASHAAGAPEQGRSALDAAELMNIGVQFLREHMGKNASVHYAFTDAGGVSPNVVQSKAKVLYMIREATVQDAVKLEARVDKIAQGAALMTETQLSTRFIDGTANPLPLKTMEQLLYKNFVQVALPEYTEEEWAYAAALKNTYESAGLPSYAAKFDENIAQTVDKATDGGKRALNDFLMPMYHSSVTLPGSTDVGDVSWQTPTGQINCATAPSMVPGHSWQMVSAGTTGIAHKGMLTAAKVLAAAAIDIID
;
A
#
# COMPACT_ATOMS: atom_id res chain seq x y z
N MET A 1 -10.37 9.43 5.58
CA MET A 1 -11.57 8.55 5.75
C MET A 1 -12.83 9.35 5.58
N GLU A 2 -13.76 8.90 4.74
CA GLU A 2 -14.93 9.68 4.36
C GLU A 2 -16.02 9.82 5.44
N LYS A 3 -16.09 8.92 6.41
CA LYS A 3 -17.09 8.95 7.50
C LYS A 3 -16.49 8.49 8.81
N PRO A 4 -15.86 9.38 9.56
CA PRO A 4 -15.37 9.03 10.89
C PRO A 4 -16.53 8.64 11.82
N VAL A 5 -16.28 7.70 12.71
CA VAL A 5 -17.20 7.39 13.80
C VAL A 5 -17.32 8.62 14.71
N PRO A 6 -18.53 9.02 15.14
CA PRO A 6 -18.68 10.14 16.06
C PRO A 6 -17.77 10.00 17.29
N GLY A 7 -16.97 11.02 17.57
CA GLY A 7 -16.00 11.03 18.67
C GLY A 7 -14.63 10.39 18.38
N ASN A 8 -14.46 9.72 17.23
CA ASN A 8 -13.15 9.20 16.78
C ASN A 8 -13.01 9.42 15.26
N PRO A 9 -12.28 10.44 14.82
CA PRO A 9 -12.13 10.76 13.40
C PRO A 9 -11.20 9.79 12.66
N ASN A 10 -10.49 8.91 13.36
CA ASN A 10 -9.50 8.00 12.80
C ASN A 10 -9.97 6.54 12.87
N GLY A 11 -9.46 5.71 11.98
CA GLY A 11 -9.69 4.27 11.97
C GLY A 11 -8.77 3.58 10.97
N HIS A 12 -8.60 2.27 11.11
CA HIS A 12 -7.78 1.46 10.22
C HIS A 12 -8.52 1.12 8.93
N GLY A 13 -8.42 2.00 7.94
CA GLY A 13 -9.07 1.83 6.63
C GLY A 13 -8.41 0.79 5.73
N CYS A 14 -7.25 0.27 6.10
CA CYS A 14 -6.52 -0.80 5.42
C CYS A 14 -6.35 -2.07 6.29
N GLY A 15 -6.98 -2.12 7.47
CA GLY A 15 -6.93 -3.29 8.35
C GLY A 15 -5.60 -3.51 9.08
N HIS A 16 -4.70 -2.54 9.13
CA HIS A 16 -3.38 -2.68 9.77
C HIS A 16 -3.43 -2.96 11.29
N ASN A 17 -4.58 -2.73 11.94
CA ASN A 17 -4.82 -3.19 13.31
C ASN A 17 -4.74 -4.73 13.46
N LEU A 18 -5.03 -5.46 12.40
CA LEU A 18 -4.98 -6.94 12.35
C LEU A 18 -3.59 -7.43 11.94
N LEU A 19 -2.90 -6.70 11.06
CA LEU A 19 -1.66 -7.08 10.42
C LEU A 19 -0.58 -7.46 11.44
N GLY A 20 -0.29 -6.56 12.38
CA GLY A 20 0.70 -6.79 13.43
C GLY A 20 0.31 -7.92 14.37
N ALA A 21 -0.98 -8.02 14.75
CA ALA A 21 -1.46 -9.06 15.65
C ALA A 21 -1.37 -10.46 15.01
N GLY A 22 -1.71 -10.61 13.72
CA GLY A 22 -1.56 -11.86 12.98
C GLY A 22 -0.11 -12.30 12.85
N ALA A 23 0.80 -11.39 12.50
CA ALA A 23 2.23 -11.67 12.41
C ALA A 23 2.84 -12.04 13.77
N LEU A 24 2.43 -11.36 14.85
CA LEU A 24 2.84 -11.72 16.22
C LEU A 24 2.36 -13.13 16.59
N GLY A 25 1.11 -13.46 16.25
CA GLY A 25 0.56 -14.80 16.45
C GLY A 25 1.39 -15.88 15.77
N ALA A 26 1.81 -15.65 14.53
CA ALA A 26 2.71 -16.56 13.82
C ALA A 26 4.06 -16.73 14.55
N ALA A 27 4.68 -15.63 14.96
CA ALA A 27 5.96 -15.66 15.68
C ALA A 27 5.88 -16.44 17.00
N ILE A 28 4.76 -16.32 17.74
CA ILE A 28 4.52 -17.08 18.98
C ILE A 28 4.45 -18.58 18.67
N VAL A 29 3.71 -18.98 17.63
CA VAL A 29 3.59 -20.40 17.24
C VAL A 29 4.94 -20.98 16.83
N ILE A 30 5.73 -20.26 16.02
CA ILE A 30 7.08 -20.69 15.62
C ILE A 30 7.99 -20.86 16.84
N LYS A 31 7.98 -19.90 17.76
CA LYS A 31 8.73 -19.97 19.01
C LYS A 31 8.38 -21.23 19.82
N GLU A 32 7.11 -21.51 20.00
CA GLU A 32 6.67 -22.71 20.74
C GLU A 32 7.03 -24.00 19.98
N TYR A 33 6.98 -24.00 18.65
CA TYR A 33 7.45 -25.13 17.84
C TYR A 33 8.96 -25.42 18.06
N LEU A 34 9.80 -24.40 17.97
CA LEU A 34 11.25 -24.51 18.18
C LEU A 34 11.54 -25.06 19.60
N LYS A 35 10.85 -24.54 20.61
CA LYS A 35 10.97 -25.00 21.99
C LYS A 35 10.54 -26.45 22.18
N ALA A 36 9.41 -26.86 21.57
CA ALA A 36 8.86 -28.20 21.72
C ALA A 36 9.70 -29.25 20.99
N THR A 37 10.29 -28.91 19.85
CA THR A 37 11.07 -29.83 19.00
C THR A 37 12.57 -29.83 19.33
N GLY A 38 13.07 -28.84 20.04
CA GLY A 38 14.50 -28.63 20.28
C GLY A 38 15.30 -28.22 19.03
N LYS A 39 14.62 -27.87 17.93
CA LYS A 39 15.29 -27.40 16.72
C LYS A 39 15.93 -26.04 16.92
N SER A 40 17.05 -25.82 16.24
CA SER A 40 17.73 -24.52 16.22
C SER A 40 17.07 -23.61 15.17
N GLY A 41 16.85 -22.36 15.53
CA GLY A 41 16.30 -21.34 14.65
C GLY A 41 16.03 -20.04 15.42
N THR A 42 15.87 -18.96 14.68
CA THR A 42 15.53 -17.66 15.26
C THR A 42 14.34 -17.08 14.51
N VAL A 43 13.29 -16.71 15.23
CA VAL A 43 12.17 -15.92 14.69
C VAL A 43 12.25 -14.50 15.22
N ILE A 44 12.20 -13.53 14.32
CA ILE A 44 12.19 -12.11 14.67
C ILE A 44 10.86 -11.52 14.23
N PHE A 45 10.15 -10.88 15.15
CA PHE A 45 8.96 -10.08 14.86
C PHE A 45 9.35 -8.62 14.73
N TYR A 46 9.17 -8.05 13.53
CA TYR A 46 9.46 -6.66 13.25
C TYR A 46 8.19 -5.81 13.35
N GLY A 47 8.23 -4.78 14.18
CA GLY A 47 7.24 -3.70 14.19
C GLY A 47 7.64 -2.63 13.17
N CYS A 48 6.88 -2.50 12.08
CA CYS A 48 7.19 -1.58 10.98
C CYS A 48 6.09 -0.51 10.86
N PRO A 49 6.18 0.61 11.61
CA PRO A 49 5.15 1.64 11.60
C PRO A 49 5.17 2.47 10.31
N GLY A 50 4.02 3.12 10.02
CA GLY A 50 3.93 4.16 9.00
C GLY A 50 3.99 3.67 7.56
N GLU A 51 3.50 2.47 7.25
CA GLU A 51 3.46 1.95 5.88
C GLU A 51 2.72 2.91 4.93
N GLU A 52 1.63 3.52 5.38
CA GLU A 52 0.76 4.44 4.61
C GLU A 52 1.38 5.82 4.31
N GLY A 53 2.60 6.10 4.71
CA GLY A 53 3.22 7.40 4.42
C GLY A 53 4.50 7.70 5.20
N GLY A 54 5.17 6.68 5.71
CA GLY A 54 6.46 6.80 6.41
C GLY A 54 7.42 5.69 6.05
N ALA A 55 6.93 4.61 5.42
CA ALA A 55 7.71 3.52 4.83
C ALA A 55 8.83 2.98 5.73
N ALA A 56 8.51 2.57 6.97
CA ALA A 56 9.53 2.15 7.94
C ALA A 56 10.41 1.00 7.44
N LYS A 57 9.88 0.10 6.60
CA LYS A 57 10.66 -1.02 6.04
C LYS A 57 11.79 -0.53 5.12
N ALA A 58 11.60 0.60 4.42
CA ALA A 58 12.67 1.23 3.64
C ALA A 58 13.81 1.75 4.54
N PHE A 59 13.49 2.28 5.74
CA PHE A 59 14.52 2.69 6.70
C PHE A 59 15.29 1.51 7.26
N PHE A 60 14.63 0.39 7.57
CA PHE A 60 15.31 -0.84 7.95
C PHE A 60 16.17 -1.40 6.81
N ALA A 61 15.70 -1.32 5.56
CA ALA A 61 16.47 -1.71 4.37
C ALA A 61 17.77 -0.86 4.26
N ARG A 62 17.70 0.45 4.49
CA ARG A 62 18.85 1.35 4.50
C ARG A 62 19.92 0.91 5.52
N GLU A 63 19.50 0.38 6.67
CA GLU A 63 20.38 -0.12 7.72
C GLU A 63 20.79 -1.60 7.51
N ASN A 64 20.44 -2.22 6.37
CA ASN A 64 20.68 -3.62 6.03
C ASN A 64 20.10 -4.63 7.03
N GLU A 65 18.99 -4.29 7.69
CA GLU A 65 18.37 -5.19 8.66
C GLU A 65 17.79 -6.45 7.99
N TRP A 66 17.24 -6.32 6.81
CA TRP A 66 16.65 -7.44 6.09
C TRP A 66 17.70 -8.41 5.52
N ALA A 67 18.88 -7.95 5.18
CA ALA A 67 19.96 -8.77 4.65
C ALA A 67 20.52 -9.80 5.66
N LYS A 68 20.13 -9.70 6.93
CA LYS A 68 20.51 -10.64 7.99
C LYS A 68 19.59 -11.86 8.08
N LEU A 69 18.49 -11.86 7.33
CA LEU A 69 17.45 -12.87 7.40
C LEU A 69 17.59 -13.89 6.27
N ASP A 70 17.25 -15.15 6.56
CA ASP A 70 17.16 -16.20 5.55
C ASP A 70 15.89 -16.08 4.71
N ALA A 71 14.79 -15.62 5.34
CA ALA A 71 13.51 -15.34 4.68
C ALA A 71 12.68 -14.35 5.48
N ALA A 72 11.75 -13.66 4.80
CA ALA A 72 10.75 -12.80 5.40
C ALA A 72 9.35 -13.22 4.96
N LEU A 73 8.42 -13.28 5.91
CA LEU A 73 7.03 -13.61 5.68
C LEU A 73 6.14 -12.50 6.21
N THR A 74 5.15 -12.12 5.43
CA THR A 74 4.16 -11.11 5.82
C THR A 74 2.78 -11.47 5.29
N TRP A 75 1.78 -10.73 5.74
CA TRP A 75 0.42 -10.87 5.25
C TRP A 75 -0.26 -9.50 5.16
N HIS A 76 -1.39 -9.44 4.47
CA HIS A 76 -2.21 -8.23 4.43
C HIS A 76 -3.70 -8.58 4.60
N PRO A 77 -4.45 -7.84 5.42
CA PRO A 77 -5.90 -7.91 5.46
C PRO A 77 -6.50 -7.56 4.10
N ASP A 78 -7.45 -8.37 3.63
CA ASP A 78 -8.08 -8.20 2.31
C ASP A 78 -9.51 -8.76 2.34
N ASP A 79 -10.16 -8.78 1.21
CA ASP A 79 -11.44 -9.45 1.01
C ASP A 79 -11.30 -10.89 0.45
N VAL A 80 -10.07 -11.34 0.17
CA VAL A 80 -9.77 -12.66 -0.41
C VAL A 80 -8.67 -13.39 0.36
N ASN A 81 -8.68 -14.74 0.27
CA ASN A 81 -7.58 -15.58 0.72
C ASN A 81 -6.72 -15.94 -0.49
N GLN A 82 -5.45 -15.49 -0.52
CA GLN A 82 -4.57 -15.70 -1.66
C GLN A 82 -3.10 -15.60 -1.28
N VAL A 83 -2.25 -16.20 -2.10
CA VAL A 83 -0.83 -15.87 -2.12
C VAL A 83 -0.63 -14.67 -3.03
N VAL A 84 0.05 -13.64 -2.54
CA VAL A 84 0.36 -12.45 -3.33
C VAL A 84 1.42 -12.79 -4.37
N THR A 85 1.19 -12.40 -5.60
CA THR A 85 2.07 -12.62 -6.74
C THR A 85 2.16 -11.37 -7.61
N GLY A 86 3.16 -11.29 -8.46
CA GLY A 86 3.46 -10.10 -9.24
C GLY A 86 4.18 -9.03 -8.43
N SER A 87 4.19 -7.83 -8.95
CA SER A 87 4.82 -6.65 -8.33
C SER A 87 3.80 -5.55 -8.11
N SER A 88 4.18 -4.54 -7.36
CA SER A 88 3.50 -3.24 -7.31
C SER A 88 4.48 -2.13 -7.66
N MET A 89 3.98 -0.91 -7.83
CA MET A 89 4.83 0.18 -8.29
C MET A 89 5.80 0.64 -7.20
N ALA A 90 7.02 1.00 -7.62
CA ALA A 90 7.88 1.84 -6.82
C ALA A 90 7.28 3.22 -6.68
N CYS A 91 7.49 3.87 -5.54
CA CYS A 91 6.95 5.19 -5.22
C CYS A 91 8.02 6.09 -4.63
N ILE A 92 7.98 7.37 -4.97
CA ILE A 92 8.78 8.43 -4.33
C ILE A 92 7.83 9.54 -3.92
N GLN A 93 7.92 9.95 -2.65
CA GLN A 93 7.22 11.12 -2.13
C GLN A 93 8.21 12.24 -1.85
N LYS A 94 7.94 13.41 -2.42
CA LYS A 94 8.81 14.58 -2.31
C LYS A 94 8.00 15.86 -2.19
N GLU A 95 8.32 16.69 -1.21
CA GLU A 95 7.72 18.00 -1.04
C GLU A 95 8.60 19.06 -1.73
N TYR A 96 7.98 19.84 -2.59
CA TYR A 96 8.58 21.00 -3.24
C TYR A 96 8.12 22.25 -2.51
N ILE A 97 9.08 23.06 -2.08
CA ILE A 97 8.88 24.23 -1.23
C ILE A 97 9.38 25.45 -1.99
N PHE A 98 8.45 26.33 -2.38
CA PHE A 98 8.76 27.58 -3.02
C PHE A 98 8.78 28.70 -1.99
N SER A 99 9.76 29.59 -2.10
CA SER A 99 9.92 30.78 -1.27
C SER A 99 10.06 32.01 -2.16
N GLY A 100 9.19 32.97 -1.97
CA GLY A 100 9.12 34.20 -2.72
C GLY A 100 9.16 35.44 -1.82
N VAL A 101 8.57 36.53 -2.26
CA VAL A 101 8.52 37.82 -1.55
C VAL A 101 7.07 38.29 -1.43
N ALA A 102 6.62 38.55 -0.21
CA ALA A 102 5.28 39.08 0.04
C ALA A 102 5.20 40.56 -0.37
N SER A 103 4.06 40.95 -0.91
CA SER A 103 3.71 42.33 -1.17
C SER A 103 2.19 42.51 -1.14
N HIS A 104 1.73 43.76 -1.15
CA HIS A 104 0.32 44.05 -1.32
C HIS A 104 -0.06 43.89 -2.82
N ALA A 105 -0.91 42.88 -3.10
CA ALA A 105 -1.18 42.46 -4.47
C ALA A 105 -1.78 43.53 -5.38
N ALA A 106 -2.47 44.54 -4.84
CA ALA A 106 -3.01 45.66 -5.59
C ALA A 106 -2.16 46.96 -5.45
N GLY A 107 -1.47 47.15 -4.33
CA GLY A 107 -0.75 48.39 -4.03
C GLY A 107 0.70 48.41 -4.48
N ALA A 108 1.36 47.27 -4.53
CA ALA A 108 2.76 47.15 -4.93
C ALA A 108 3.06 45.74 -5.49
N PRO A 109 2.32 45.26 -6.50
CA PRO A 109 2.49 43.88 -7.02
C PRO A 109 3.89 43.61 -7.57
N GLU A 110 4.54 44.64 -8.13
CA GLU A 110 5.89 44.57 -8.72
C GLU A 110 6.99 44.25 -7.70
N GLN A 111 6.73 44.43 -6.41
CA GLN A 111 7.66 44.10 -5.33
C GLN A 111 7.52 42.67 -4.87
N GLY A 112 6.43 41.96 -5.26
CA GLY A 112 6.17 40.59 -4.89
C GLY A 112 6.83 39.57 -5.80
N ARG A 113 7.02 38.35 -5.25
CA ARG A 113 7.37 37.15 -6.01
C ARG A 113 6.52 36.02 -5.45
N SER A 114 5.56 35.52 -6.23
CA SER A 114 4.56 34.60 -5.76
C SER A 114 5.10 33.17 -5.75
N ALA A 115 5.23 32.60 -4.57
CA ALA A 115 5.51 31.18 -4.38
C ALA A 115 4.33 30.30 -4.80
N LEU A 116 3.10 30.79 -4.69
CA LEU A 116 1.90 30.06 -5.15
C LEU A 116 1.91 29.92 -6.67
N ASP A 117 2.22 31.02 -7.41
CA ASP A 117 2.30 30.97 -8.87
C ASP A 117 3.39 29.95 -9.33
N ALA A 118 4.52 29.90 -8.62
CA ALA A 118 5.56 28.91 -8.89
C ALA A 118 5.03 27.48 -8.73
N ALA A 119 4.29 27.20 -7.65
CA ALA A 119 3.70 25.89 -7.42
C ALA A 119 2.63 25.53 -8.48
N GLU A 120 1.81 26.51 -8.90
CA GLU A 120 0.81 26.30 -9.96
C GLU A 120 1.48 26.05 -11.32
N LEU A 121 2.51 26.82 -11.68
CA LEU A 121 3.28 26.59 -12.91
C LEU A 121 3.95 25.22 -12.91
N MET A 122 4.50 24.77 -11.78
CA MET A 122 5.01 23.41 -11.63
C MET A 122 3.91 22.38 -11.90
N ASN A 123 2.73 22.54 -11.29
CA ASN A 123 1.61 21.61 -11.46
C ASN A 123 1.16 21.55 -12.92
N ILE A 124 1.08 22.71 -13.61
CA ILE A 124 0.76 22.78 -15.05
C ILE A 124 1.86 22.10 -15.88
N GLY A 125 3.13 22.37 -15.59
CA GLY A 125 4.26 21.75 -16.30
C GLY A 125 4.25 20.22 -16.19
N VAL A 126 3.86 19.68 -15.05
CA VAL A 126 3.70 18.23 -14.86
C VAL A 126 2.54 17.65 -15.70
N GLN A 127 1.46 18.43 -15.98
CA GLN A 127 0.43 17.93 -16.89
C GLN A 127 0.98 17.70 -18.31
N PHE A 128 1.86 18.57 -18.81
CA PHE A 128 2.52 18.34 -20.10
C PHE A 128 3.49 17.16 -20.06
N LEU A 129 4.15 16.93 -18.92
CA LEU A 129 5.01 15.76 -18.74
C LEU A 129 4.23 14.44 -18.91
N ARG A 130 2.94 14.41 -18.56
CA ARG A 130 2.09 13.19 -18.64
C ARG A 130 2.04 12.58 -20.04
N GLU A 131 2.12 13.39 -21.10
CA GLU A 131 2.18 12.88 -22.49
C GLU A 131 3.49 12.13 -22.81
N HIS A 132 4.50 12.29 -21.97
CA HIS A 132 5.86 11.81 -22.20
C HIS A 132 6.36 10.88 -21.08
N MET A 133 5.44 10.32 -20.28
CA MET A 133 5.71 9.33 -19.25
C MET A 133 5.46 7.89 -19.76
N GLY A 134 5.95 6.90 -19.04
CA GLY A 134 5.58 5.51 -19.25
C GLY A 134 4.07 5.30 -19.08
N LYS A 135 3.51 4.31 -19.77
CA LYS A 135 2.05 4.03 -19.71
C LYS A 135 1.55 3.71 -18.29
N ASN A 136 2.39 3.12 -17.47
CA ASN A 136 2.07 2.74 -16.10
C ASN A 136 2.48 3.79 -15.09
N ALA A 137 3.23 4.82 -15.51
CA ALA A 137 3.66 5.90 -14.64
C ALA A 137 2.48 6.71 -14.11
N SER A 138 2.57 7.15 -12.87
CA SER A 138 1.61 8.08 -12.32
C SER A 138 2.29 9.14 -11.46
N VAL A 139 1.79 10.38 -11.56
CA VAL A 139 2.24 11.50 -10.74
C VAL A 139 1.02 12.19 -10.17
N HIS A 140 0.94 12.24 -8.85
CA HIS A 140 -0.13 12.91 -8.11
C HIS A 140 0.47 14.00 -7.24
N TYR A 141 -0.32 15.02 -6.91
CA TYR A 141 0.11 16.07 -6.00
C TYR A 141 -1.02 16.60 -5.14
N ALA A 142 -0.64 17.19 -4.02
CA ALA A 142 -1.52 17.93 -3.15
C ALA A 142 -0.79 19.15 -2.58
N PHE A 143 -1.48 20.30 -2.46
CA PHE A 143 -0.96 21.42 -1.70
C PHE A 143 -0.95 21.09 -0.20
N THR A 144 0.21 21.22 0.43
CA THR A 144 0.35 21.15 1.90
C THR A 144 0.37 22.55 2.53
N ASP A 145 0.68 23.56 1.73
CA ASP A 145 0.62 24.97 2.12
C ASP A 145 0.46 25.83 0.85
N ALA A 146 -0.63 26.56 0.74
CA ALA A 146 -0.91 27.45 -0.39
C ALA A 146 -0.50 28.93 -0.12
N GLY A 147 0.18 29.20 0.99
CA GLY A 147 0.67 30.53 1.31
C GLY A 147 -0.31 31.43 2.03
N GLY A 148 -1.38 30.89 2.59
CA GLY A 148 -2.39 31.62 3.35
C GLY A 148 -3.74 31.75 2.63
N VAL A 149 -4.65 32.52 3.21
CA VAL A 149 -6.07 32.62 2.77
C VAL A 149 -6.44 34.01 2.24
N SER A 150 -5.51 34.98 2.27
CA SER A 150 -5.77 36.37 1.89
C SER A 150 -5.34 36.64 0.45
N PRO A 151 -6.27 36.81 -0.52
CA PRO A 151 -5.94 37.01 -1.94
C PRO A 151 -5.30 38.32 -2.25
N ASN A 152 -5.33 39.28 -1.34
CA ASN A 152 -4.69 40.62 -1.48
C ASN A 152 -3.21 40.64 -1.03
N VAL A 153 -2.63 39.52 -0.69
CA VAL A 153 -1.22 39.36 -0.32
C VAL A 153 -0.56 38.40 -1.31
N VAL A 154 0.55 38.82 -1.94
CA VAL A 154 1.38 37.93 -2.74
C VAL A 154 2.00 36.86 -1.81
N GLN A 155 1.80 35.60 -2.10
CA GLN A 155 2.19 34.48 -1.23
C GLN A 155 3.71 34.29 -1.27
N SER A 156 4.37 34.53 -0.13
CA SER A 156 5.81 34.34 0.00
C SER A 156 6.26 32.91 0.23
N LYS A 157 5.34 31.98 0.42
CA LYS A 157 5.64 30.56 0.62
C LYS A 157 4.53 29.70 0.07
N ALA A 158 4.88 28.62 -0.62
CA ALA A 158 3.94 27.56 -0.98
C ALA A 158 4.64 26.21 -0.93
N LYS A 159 3.87 25.13 -0.65
CA LYS A 159 4.37 23.77 -0.62
C LYS A 159 3.43 22.83 -1.35
N VAL A 160 4.01 21.97 -2.15
CA VAL A 160 3.30 20.93 -2.90
C VAL A 160 3.98 19.59 -2.64
N LEU A 161 3.22 18.62 -2.13
CA LEU A 161 3.66 17.24 -1.98
C LEU A 161 3.37 16.49 -3.28
N TYR A 162 4.37 15.86 -3.84
CA TYR A 162 4.25 14.99 -5.01
C TYR A 162 4.44 13.54 -4.63
N MET A 163 3.66 12.67 -5.28
CA MET A 163 3.80 11.22 -5.25
C MET A 163 4.03 10.73 -6.68
N ILE A 164 5.21 10.17 -6.91
CA ILE A 164 5.73 9.77 -8.23
C ILE A 164 5.86 8.24 -8.23
N ARG A 165 5.18 7.56 -9.14
CA ARG A 165 5.17 6.11 -9.24
C ARG A 165 5.58 5.62 -10.61
N GLU A 166 6.38 4.55 -10.62
CA GLU A 166 6.79 3.79 -11.81
C GLU A 166 6.92 2.30 -11.48
N ALA A 167 7.02 1.48 -12.53
CA ALA A 167 7.11 0.03 -12.37
C ALA A 167 8.37 -0.42 -11.61
N THR A 168 9.46 0.35 -11.70
CA THR A 168 10.74 0.07 -11.02
C THR A 168 11.28 1.30 -10.30
N VAL A 169 12.10 1.07 -9.28
CA VAL A 169 12.82 2.15 -8.57
C VAL A 169 13.64 3.00 -9.53
N GLN A 170 14.34 2.37 -10.47
CA GLN A 170 15.20 3.07 -11.44
C GLN A 170 14.40 4.02 -12.32
N ASP A 171 13.20 3.61 -12.73
CA ASP A 171 12.35 4.45 -13.57
C ASP A 171 11.64 5.53 -12.75
N ALA A 172 11.27 5.25 -11.50
CA ALA A 172 10.76 6.26 -10.57
C ALA A 172 11.77 7.39 -10.32
N VAL A 173 13.04 7.07 -10.10
CA VAL A 173 14.14 8.04 -9.95
C VAL A 173 14.33 8.87 -11.23
N LYS A 174 14.27 8.26 -12.42
CA LYS A 174 14.34 8.99 -13.70
C LYS A 174 13.17 9.95 -13.88
N LEU A 175 11.96 9.52 -13.49
CA LEU A 175 10.76 10.35 -13.57
C LEU A 175 10.82 11.50 -12.57
N GLU A 176 11.26 11.24 -11.33
CA GLU A 176 11.50 12.27 -10.31
C GLU A 176 12.43 13.36 -10.81
N ALA A 177 13.56 12.98 -11.42
CA ALA A 177 14.50 13.95 -11.97
C ALA A 177 13.89 14.84 -13.06
N ARG A 178 12.86 14.37 -13.78
CA ARG A 178 12.12 15.20 -14.76
C ARG A 178 11.15 16.16 -14.06
N VAL A 179 10.49 15.71 -12.99
CA VAL A 179 9.63 16.57 -12.15
C VAL A 179 10.48 17.65 -11.48
N ASP A 180 11.68 17.33 -10.99
CA ASP A 180 12.63 18.30 -10.42
C ASP A 180 12.99 19.43 -11.40
N LYS A 181 13.21 19.10 -12.68
CA LYS A 181 13.49 20.12 -13.72
C LYS A 181 12.31 21.03 -13.97
N ILE A 182 11.08 20.51 -13.89
CA ILE A 182 9.88 21.34 -14.01
C ILE A 182 9.78 22.31 -12.84
N ALA A 183 10.03 21.83 -11.60
CA ALA A 183 10.03 22.67 -10.42
C ALA A 183 11.10 23.77 -10.48
N GLN A 184 12.31 23.44 -10.97
CA GLN A 184 13.37 24.42 -11.21
C GLN A 184 12.96 25.48 -12.26
N GLY A 185 12.32 25.04 -13.35
CA GLY A 185 11.79 25.95 -14.36
C GLY A 185 10.71 26.88 -13.81
N ALA A 186 9.80 26.39 -13.00
CA ALA A 186 8.76 27.18 -12.35
C ALA A 186 9.36 28.24 -11.40
N ALA A 187 10.34 27.86 -10.59
CA ALA A 187 11.05 28.80 -9.73
C ALA A 187 11.77 29.88 -10.51
N LEU A 188 12.41 29.52 -11.63
CA LEU A 188 13.10 30.47 -12.51
C LEU A 188 12.12 31.47 -13.14
N MET A 189 10.97 31.00 -13.64
CA MET A 189 9.95 31.86 -14.26
C MET A 189 9.34 32.86 -13.29
N THR A 190 9.25 32.54 -12.02
CA THR A 190 8.63 33.37 -10.97
C THR A 190 9.64 34.12 -10.10
N GLU A 191 10.93 33.99 -10.39
CA GLU A 191 12.04 34.56 -9.59
C GLU A 191 11.95 34.15 -8.09
N THR A 192 11.45 32.93 -7.81
CA THR A 192 11.36 32.37 -6.46
C THR A 192 12.53 31.42 -6.19
N GLN A 193 12.70 31.04 -4.94
CA GLN A 193 13.66 30.03 -4.53
C GLN A 193 12.96 28.67 -4.34
N LEU A 194 13.58 27.59 -4.83
CA LEU A 194 13.11 26.23 -4.66
C LEU A 194 13.99 25.50 -3.65
N SER A 195 13.37 24.85 -2.69
CA SER A 195 13.97 23.79 -1.89
C SER A 195 13.08 22.55 -1.93
N THR A 196 13.65 21.38 -1.66
CA THR A 196 12.91 20.12 -1.68
C THR A 196 13.14 19.34 -0.39
N ARG A 197 12.16 18.55 -0.01
CA ARG A 197 12.26 17.61 1.10
C ARG A 197 11.81 16.22 0.63
N PHE A 198 12.70 15.26 0.66
CA PHE A 198 12.36 13.85 0.49
C PHE A 198 11.50 13.42 1.70
N ILE A 199 10.37 12.80 1.45
CA ILE A 199 9.45 12.32 2.49
C ILE A 199 9.69 10.84 2.72
N ASP A 200 9.44 10.03 1.68
CA ASP A 200 9.69 8.60 1.68
C ASP A 200 9.89 8.07 0.25
N GLY A 201 10.25 6.81 0.17
CA GLY A 201 10.30 6.05 -1.08
C GLY A 201 10.21 4.57 -0.79
N THR A 202 9.52 3.85 -1.67
CA THR A 202 9.35 2.41 -1.59
C THR A 202 9.78 1.75 -2.88
N ALA A 203 10.47 0.61 -2.75
CA ALA A 203 10.87 -0.20 -3.90
C ALA A 203 9.69 -1.05 -4.40
N ASN A 204 9.71 -1.40 -5.68
CA ASN A 204 8.79 -2.39 -6.23
C ASN A 204 9.10 -3.78 -5.64
N PRO A 205 8.09 -4.57 -5.18
CA PRO A 205 8.31 -5.94 -4.73
C PRO A 205 8.86 -6.85 -5.82
N LEU A 206 9.72 -7.76 -5.42
CA LEU A 206 10.27 -8.80 -6.31
C LEU A 206 9.48 -10.11 -6.08
N PRO A 207 8.67 -10.59 -7.05
CA PRO A 207 7.96 -11.84 -6.91
C PRO A 207 8.94 -13.02 -6.91
N LEU A 208 8.78 -13.94 -5.98
CA LEU A 208 9.61 -15.12 -5.86
C LEU A 208 8.76 -16.38 -5.87
N LYS A 209 8.72 -17.06 -7.01
CA LYS A 209 7.88 -18.23 -7.25
C LYS A 209 8.02 -19.33 -6.19
N THR A 210 9.24 -19.56 -5.70
CA THR A 210 9.50 -20.57 -4.67
C THR A 210 8.81 -20.23 -3.35
N MET A 211 8.83 -18.96 -2.94
CA MET A 211 8.12 -18.48 -1.75
C MET A 211 6.60 -18.53 -1.94
N GLU A 212 6.12 -18.18 -3.13
CA GLU A 212 4.69 -18.27 -3.46
C GLU A 212 4.21 -19.74 -3.38
N GLN A 213 4.97 -20.68 -3.92
CA GLN A 213 4.66 -22.11 -3.86
C GLN A 213 4.67 -22.65 -2.43
N LEU A 214 5.63 -22.23 -1.63
CA LEU A 214 5.71 -22.60 -0.21
C LEU A 214 4.49 -22.11 0.57
N LEU A 215 4.15 -20.83 0.39
CA LEU A 215 2.98 -20.23 1.04
C LEU A 215 1.69 -20.92 0.60
N TYR A 216 1.53 -21.18 -0.70
CA TYR A 216 0.34 -21.86 -1.21
C TYR A 216 0.18 -23.27 -0.68
N LYS A 217 1.27 -24.06 -0.66
CA LYS A 217 1.30 -25.41 -0.06
C LYS A 217 0.75 -25.37 1.37
N ASN A 218 1.21 -24.43 2.16
CA ASN A 218 0.80 -24.27 3.56
C ASN A 218 -0.63 -23.73 3.69
N PHE A 219 -1.03 -22.82 2.82
CA PHE A 219 -2.39 -22.28 2.83
C PHE A 219 -3.44 -23.36 2.53
N VAL A 220 -3.15 -24.29 1.61
CA VAL A 220 -4.03 -25.44 1.32
C VAL A 220 -4.20 -26.36 2.55
N GLN A 221 -3.16 -26.50 3.39
CA GLN A 221 -3.20 -27.34 4.58
C GLN A 221 -3.93 -26.70 5.76
N VAL A 222 -3.96 -25.39 5.81
CA VAL A 222 -4.68 -24.64 6.86
C VAL A 222 -6.15 -24.54 6.49
N ALA A 223 -7.00 -25.14 7.33
CA ALA A 223 -8.45 -25.03 7.13
C ALA A 223 -8.89 -23.56 7.19
N LEU A 224 -9.62 -23.12 6.16
CA LEU A 224 -10.26 -21.82 6.17
C LEU A 224 -11.37 -21.78 7.24
N PRO A 225 -11.66 -20.60 7.80
CA PRO A 225 -12.66 -20.48 8.85
C PRO A 225 -14.07 -20.67 8.29
N GLU A 226 -14.93 -21.30 9.08
CA GLU A 226 -16.37 -21.28 8.87
C GLU A 226 -16.96 -19.99 9.44
N TYR A 227 -17.89 -19.38 8.71
CA TYR A 227 -18.58 -18.18 9.14
C TYR A 227 -20.00 -18.50 9.61
N THR A 228 -20.44 -17.84 10.67
CA THR A 228 -21.79 -18.00 11.22
C THR A 228 -22.82 -17.31 10.34
N GLU A 229 -24.10 -17.64 10.52
CA GLU A 229 -25.21 -16.96 9.83
C GLU A 229 -25.22 -15.44 10.09
N GLU A 230 -24.87 -15.02 11.31
CA GLU A 230 -24.77 -13.61 11.68
C GLU A 230 -23.63 -12.89 10.94
N GLU A 231 -22.48 -13.56 10.78
CA GLU A 231 -21.34 -13.02 10.01
C GLU A 231 -21.68 -12.89 8.53
N TRP A 232 -22.37 -13.86 7.95
CA TRP A 232 -22.88 -13.78 6.58
C TRP A 232 -23.90 -12.65 6.41
N ALA A 233 -24.84 -12.52 7.36
CA ALA A 233 -25.82 -11.44 7.34
C ALA A 233 -25.18 -10.05 7.45
N TYR A 234 -24.20 -9.91 8.35
CA TYR A 234 -23.41 -8.67 8.48
C TYR A 234 -22.66 -8.34 7.18
N ALA A 235 -21.98 -9.33 6.60
CA ALA A 235 -21.23 -9.13 5.36
C ALA A 235 -22.15 -8.71 4.21
N ALA A 236 -23.32 -9.34 4.08
CA ALA A 236 -24.31 -8.98 3.07
C ALA A 236 -24.85 -7.56 3.29
N ALA A 237 -25.17 -7.19 4.53
CA ALA A 237 -25.64 -5.85 4.85
C ALA A 237 -24.59 -4.78 4.55
N LEU A 238 -23.32 -5.04 4.89
CA LEU A 238 -22.23 -4.11 4.61
C LEU A 238 -21.94 -4.01 3.10
N LYS A 239 -21.97 -5.13 2.37
CA LYS A 239 -21.81 -5.18 0.91
C LYS A 239 -22.87 -4.32 0.18
N ASN A 240 -24.08 -4.25 0.69
CA ASN A 240 -25.14 -3.42 0.13
C ASN A 240 -24.91 -1.90 0.30
N THR A 241 -23.88 -1.48 1.02
CA THR A 241 -23.56 -0.05 1.24
C THR A 241 -22.57 0.51 0.21
N TYR A 242 -22.05 -0.31 -0.67
CA TYR A 242 -21.13 0.10 -1.72
C TYR A 242 -21.43 -0.63 -3.05
N GLU A 243 -21.12 0.03 -4.15
CA GLU A 243 -21.20 -0.58 -5.46
C GLU A 243 -20.01 -1.53 -5.65
N SER A 244 -20.30 -2.79 -5.86
CA SER A 244 -19.29 -3.79 -6.22
C SER A 244 -19.61 -4.30 -7.62
N ALA A 245 -18.81 -3.90 -8.59
CA ALA A 245 -18.96 -4.38 -9.95
C ALA A 245 -17.96 -5.52 -10.22
N GLY A 246 -18.48 -6.71 -10.43
CA GLY A 246 -17.72 -7.83 -10.98
C GLY A 246 -16.91 -8.64 -9.95
N LEU A 247 -15.95 -9.37 -10.48
CA LEU A 247 -15.02 -10.21 -9.73
C LEU A 247 -13.94 -9.37 -9.04
N PRO A 248 -13.31 -9.89 -7.98
CA PRO A 248 -12.09 -9.30 -7.46
C PRO A 248 -11.14 -8.98 -8.61
N SER A 249 -10.76 -7.72 -8.76
CA SER A 249 -10.05 -7.18 -9.96
C SER A 249 -8.73 -7.88 -10.28
N TYR A 250 -8.21 -8.59 -9.33
CA TYR A 250 -7.00 -9.37 -9.37
C TYR A 250 -7.09 -10.59 -10.30
N ALA A 251 -8.10 -11.43 -10.17
CA ALA A 251 -8.23 -12.64 -10.98
C ALA A 251 -8.58 -12.37 -12.44
N ALA A 252 -9.40 -11.36 -12.70
CA ALA A 252 -9.86 -11.01 -14.06
C ALA A 252 -8.75 -10.50 -14.99
N LYS A 253 -7.56 -10.17 -14.45
CA LYS A 253 -6.48 -9.57 -15.26
C LYS A 253 -5.44 -10.57 -15.77
N PHE A 254 -5.41 -11.79 -15.26
CA PHE A 254 -4.20 -12.62 -15.41
C PHE A 254 -4.38 -13.91 -16.18
N ASP A 255 -5.49 -14.59 -16.06
CA ASP A 255 -5.72 -15.87 -16.74
C ASP A 255 -7.23 -16.14 -16.82
N GLU A 256 -7.72 -16.52 -17.99
CA GLU A 256 -9.15 -16.80 -18.22
C GLU A 256 -9.65 -17.99 -17.38
N ASN A 257 -8.83 -19.01 -17.15
CA ASN A 257 -9.21 -20.17 -16.35
C ASN A 257 -9.34 -19.80 -14.87
N ILE A 258 -8.44 -18.94 -14.38
CA ILE A 258 -8.49 -18.40 -13.02
C ILE A 258 -9.73 -17.53 -12.88
N ALA A 259 -9.96 -16.63 -13.82
CA ALA A 259 -11.14 -15.76 -13.82
C ALA A 259 -12.44 -16.56 -13.78
N GLN A 260 -12.57 -17.62 -14.59
CA GLN A 260 -13.75 -18.51 -14.57
C GLN A 260 -13.90 -19.26 -13.24
N THR A 261 -12.78 -19.70 -12.64
CA THR A 261 -12.80 -20.38 -11.34
C THR A 261 -13.27 -19.43 -10.24
N VAL A 262 -12.79 -18.20 -10.25
CA VAL A 262 -13.16 -17.17 -9.27
C VAL A 262 -14.60 -16.72 -9.48
N ASP A 263 -15.04 -16.55 -10.73
CA ASP A 263 -16.43 -16.23 -11.08
C ASP A 263 -17.39 -17.26 -10.48
N LYS A 264 -17.11 -18.52 -10.67
CA LYS A 264 -17.89 -19.62 -10.09
C LYS A 264 -17.85 -19.61 -8.57
N ALA A 265 -16.70 -19.42 -7.95
CA ALA A 265 -16.53 -19.42 -6.49
C ALA A 265 -17.24 -18.23 -5.82
N THR A 266 -17.32 -17.10 -6.51
CA THR A 266 -17.98 -15.86 -6.03
C THR A 266 -19.44 -15.73 -6.42
N ASP A 267 -20.00 -16.71 -7.12
CA ASP A 267 -21.35 -16.64 -7.74
C ASP A 267 -21.50 -15.34 -8.58
N GLY A 268 -20.58 -15.15 -9.52
CA GLY A 268 -20.57 -13.95 -10.36
C GLY A 268 -20.36 -12.66 -9.57
N GLY A 269 -19.61 -12.71 -8.47
CA GLY A 269 -19.36 -11.58 -7.59
C GLY A 269 -20.48 -11.25 -6.60
N LYS A 270 -21.55 -12.05 -6.54
CA LYS A 270 -22.69 -11.82 -5.63
C LYS A 270 -22.40 -12.24 -4.19
N ARG A 271 -21.49 -13.20 -3.98
CA ARG A 271 -21.17 -13.72 -2.67
C ARG A 271 -20.68 -12.61 -1.73
N ALA A 272 -21.18 -12.60 -0.51
CA ALA A 272 -20.86 -11.54 0.45
C ALA A 272 -19.48 -11.72 1.10
N LEU A 273 -18.99 -12.95 1.24
CA LEU A 273 -17.66 -13.31 1.78
C LEU A 273 -16.96 -14.29 0.85
N ASN A 274 -15.65 -14.15 0.71
CA ASN A 274 -14.79 -15.04 -0.05
C ASN A 274 -14.16 -16.08 0.91
N ASP A 275 -14.89 -17.14 1.23
CA ASP A 275 -14.51 -18.23 2.14
C ASP A 275 -13.76 -19.37 1.43
N PHE A 276 -13.09 -19.07 0.33
CA PHE A 276 -12.28 -20.01 -0.45
C PHE A 276 -10.86 -19.47 -0.64
N LEU A 277 -9.93 -20.35 -0.98
CA LEU A 277 -8.56 -19.99 -1.36
C LEU A 277 -8.50 -19.77 -2.86
N MET A 278 -7.97 -18.62 -3.29
CA MET A 278 -7.69 -18.33 -4.69
C MET A 278 -6.74 -19.39 -5.27
N PRO A 279 -6.94 -19.79 -6.54
CA PRO A 279 -6.03 -20.73 -7.19
C PRO A 279 -4.58 -20.23 -7.20
N MET A 280 -3.61 -21.13 -7.15
CA MET A 280 -2.21 -20.80 -7.30
C MET A 280 -1.96 -20.17 -8.68
N TYR A 281 -1.34 -19.02 -8.66
CA TYR A 281 -0.98 -18.28 -9.87
C TYR A 281 0.33 -17.53 -9.66
N HIS A 282 1.22 -17.59 -10.63
CA HIS A 282 2.45 -16.78 -10.63
C HIS A 282 2.37 -15.71 -11.72
N SER A 283 2.58 -14.47 -11.34
CA SER A 283 2.49 -13.30 -12.22
C SER A 283 3.80 -12.51 -12.26
N SER A 284 4.06 -11.91 -13.40
CA SER A 284 5.08 -10.86 -13.57
C SER A 284 4.47 -9.46 -13.74
N VAL A 285 3.16 -9.32 -13.56
CA VAL A 285 2.45 -8.06 -13.76
C VAL A 285 2.72 -7.12 -12.59
N THR A 286 2.96 -5.84 -12.91
CA THR A 286 3.02 -4.78 -11.91
C THR A 286 1.61 -4.19 -11.72
N LEU A 287 1.10 -4.28 -10.50
CA LEU A 287 -0.20 -3.74 -10.10
C LEU A 287 -0.06 -2.25 -9.72
N PRO A 288 -1.11 -1.45 -9.90
CA PRO A 288 -1.17 -0.10 -9.35
C PRO A 288 -1.19 -0.18 -7.81
N GLY A 289 -0.51 0.71 -7.16
CA GLY A 289 -0.31 0.72 -5.72
C GLY A 289 1.16 0.61 -5.39
N SER A 290 1.52 0.79 -4.14
CA SER A 290 2.89 0.72 -3.64
C SER A 290 2.87 0.20 -2.21
N THR A 291 3.91 -0.48 -1.80
CA THR A 291 4.10 -0.95 -0.43
C THR A 291 5.58 -1.01 -0.10
N ASP A 292 5.94 -0.74 1.14
CA ASP A 292 7.32 -0.85 1.62
C ASP A 292 7.80 -2.30 1.84
N VAL A 293 6.94 -3.31 1.59
CA VAL A 293 7.35 -4.73 1.51
C VAL A 293 8.32 -4.95 0.36
N GLY A 294 8.26 -4.11 -0.68
CA GLY A 294 9.25 -4.11 -1.76
C GLY A 294 10.67 -4.03 -1.23
N ASP A 295 10.94 -3.10 -0.32
CA ASP A 295 12.28 -2.86 0.24
C ASP A 295 12.83 -4.08 1.01
N VAL A 296 11.96 -4.88 1.60
CA VAL A 296 12.33 -6.18 2.19
C VAL A 296 12.75 -7.17 1.10
N SER A 297 11.95 -7.28 0.05
CA SER A 297 12.14 -8.26 -1.03
C SER A 297 13.44 -8.08 -1.82
N TRP A 298 14.00 -6.86 -1.83
CA TRP A 298 15.30 -6.58 -2.45
C TRP A 298 16.50 -7.06 -1.63
N GLN A 299 16.31 -7.42 -0.38
CA GLN A 299 17.39 -7.83 0.52
C GLN A 299 17.27 -9.29 0.98
N THR A 300 16.03 -9.85 1.03
CA THR A 300 15.81 -11.22 1.47
C THR A 300 14.64 -11.87 0.74
N PRO A 301 14.65 -13.20 0.55
CA PRO A 301 13.50 -13.93 0.01
C PRO A 301 12.23 -13.61 0.78
N THR A 302 11.25 -12.99 0.14
CA THR A 302 10.04 -12.49 0.81
C THR A 302 8.79 -13.14 0.22
N GLY A 303 7.88 -13.53 1.09
CA GLY A 303 6.58 -14.06 0.71
C GLY A 303 5.45 -13.34 1.45
N GLN A 304 4.34 -13.10 0.74
CA GLN A 304 3.15 -12.44 1.28
C GLN A 304 1.89 -13.21 0.95
N ILE A 305 0.96 -13.24 1.88
CA ILE A 305 -0.41 -13.71 1.67
C ILE A 305 -1.41 -12.60 1.99
N ASN A 306 -2.59 -12.69 1.39
CA ASN A 306 -3.76 -11.95 1.84
C ASN A 306 -4.75 -12.92 2.48
N CYS A 307 -5.46 -12.47 3.51
CA CYS A 307 -6.54 -13.22 4.13
C CYS A 307 -7.82 -12.39 4.17
N ALA A 308 -8.95 -13.06 3.93
CA ALA A 308 -10.26 -12.43 3.97
C ALA A 308 -10.59 -11.98 5.41
N THR A 309 -10.66 -10.68 5.60
CA THR A 309 -10.96 -9.99 6.87
C THR A 309 -12.18 -9.08 6.76
N ALA A 310 -12.72 -8.95 5.55
CA ALA A 310 -13.81 -8.06 5.22
C ALA A 310 -14.70 -8.65 4.13
N PRO A 311 -15.91 -8.12 3.93
CA PRO A 311 -16.81 -8.55 2.85
C PRO A 311 -16.21 -8.35 1.46
N SER A 312 -16.63 -9.21 0.53
CA SER A 312 -16.17 -9.22 -0.86
C SER A 312 -16.28 -7.85 -1.52
N MET A 313 -15.21 -7.41 -2.19
CA MET A 313 -15.10 -6.15 -2.92
C MET A 313 -15.23 -4.89 -2.03
N VAL A 314 -14.97 -5.01 -0.74
CA VAL A 314 -14.98 -3.84 0.15
C VAL A 314 -13.99 -2.79 -0.34
N PRO A 315 -14.37 -1.50 -0.45
CA PRO A 315 -13.43 -0.47 -0.84
C PRO A 315 -12.35 -0.28 0.23
N GLY A 316 -11.08 -0.34 -0.18
CA GLY A 316 -9.97 0.03 0.69
C GLY A 316 -10.07 1.49 1.13
N HIS A 317 -9.48 1.82 2.28
CA HIS A 317 -9.47 3.17 2.89
C HIS A 317 -10.87 3.77 3.13
N SER A 318 -11.89 2.92 3.30
CA SER A 318 -13.29 3.31 3.51
C SER A 318 -13.75 3.04 4.95
N TRP A 319 -14.89 3.65 5.33
CA TRP A 319 -15.53 3.37 6.61
C TRP A 319 -16.02 1.91 6.71
N GLN A 320 -16.34 1.30 5.57
CA GLN A 320 -16.74 -0.10 5.49
C GLN A 320 -15.59 -1.01 5.94
N MET A 321 -14.38 -0.77 5.45
CA MET A 321 -13.19 -1.52 5.87
C MET A 321 -12.91 -1.32 7.37
N VAL A 322 -13.05 -0.10 7.88
CA VAL A 322 -12.94 0.19 9.32
C VAL A 322 -13.98 -0.57 10.13
N SER A 323 -15.23 -0.60 9.67
CA SER A 323 -16.33 -1.31 10.34
C SER A 323 -16.07 -2.82 10.40
N ALA A 324 -15.52 -3.42 9.35
CA ALA A 324 -15.20 -4.84 9.32
C ALA A 324 -14.05 -5.23 10.28
N GLY A 325 -13.09 -4.34 10.51
CA GLY A 325 -11.80 -4.62 11.15
C GLY A 325 -11.82 -5.07 12.63
N THR A 326 -12.99 -5.08 13.28
CA THR A 326 -13.17 -5.55 14.67
C THR A 326 -14.19 -6.69 14.79
N THR A 327 -14.63 -7.24 13.66
CA THR A 327 -15.64 -8.31 13.61
C THR A 327 -15.03 -9.69 13.77
N GLY A 328 -15.88 -10.70 14.02
CA GLY A 328 -15.49 -12.10 13.99
C GLY A 328 -14.86 -12.51 12.66
N ILE A 329 -15.35 -11.96 11.55
CA ILE A 329 -14.79 -12.16 10.19
C ILE A 329 -13.32 -11.76 10.17
N ALA A 330 -13.01 -10.55 10.62
CA ALA A 330 -11.65 -10.01 10.65
C ALA A 330 -10.71 -10.83 11.55
N HIS A 331 -11.17 -11.21 12.74
CA HIS A 331 -10.38 -12.02 13.68
C HIS A 331 -10.11 -13.44 13.13
N LYS A 332 -11.06 -14.05 12.44
CA LYS A 332 -10.88 -15.34 11.78
C LYS A 332 -9.85 -15.27 10.66
N GLY A 333 -9.91 -14.24 9.81
CA GLY A 333 -8.92 -14.00 8.76
C GLY A 333 -7.51 -13.77 9.33
N MET A 334 -7.40 -12.96 10.38
CA MET A 334 -6.13 -12.72 11.10
C MET A 334 -5.52 -14.01 11.68
N LEU A 335 -6.33 -14.86 12.29
CA LEU A 335 -5.85 -16.16 12.83
C LEU A 335 -5.48 -17.12 11.71
N THR A 336 -6.17 -17.10 10.58
CA THR A 336 -5.80 -17.88 9.40
C THR A 336 -4.44 -17.45 8.89
N ALA A 337 -4.20 -16.15 8.75
CA ALA A 337 -2.89 -15.61 8.37
C ALA A 337 -1.78 -16.07 9.31
N ALA A 338 -2.00 -15.97 10.63
CA ALA A 338 -1.03 -16.42 11.63
C ALA A 338 -0.66 -17.91 11.46
N LYS A 339 -1.65 -18.76 11.22
CA LYS A 339 -1.43 -20.22 11.01
C LYS A 339 -0.64 -20.49 9.73
N VAL A 340 -1.00 -19.85 8.62
CA VAL A 340 -0.31 -20.04 7.32
C VAL A 340 1.13 -19.58 7.39
N LEU A 341 1.38 -18.39 7.95
CA LEU A 341 2.74 -17.87 8.12
C LEU A 341 3.59 -18.76 9.03
N ALA A 342 3.01 -19.26 10.13
CA ALA A 342 3.72 -20.15 11.04
C ALA A 342 4.06 -21.47 10.36
N ALA A 343 3.13 -22.08 9.64
CA ALA A 343 3.36 -23.34 8.92
C ALA A 343 4.42 -23.18 7.83
N ALA A 344 4.37 -22.09 7.06
CA ALA A 344 5.38 -21.79 6.05
C ALA A 344 6.78 -21.56 6.66
N ALA A 345 6.86 -20.86 7.78
CA ALA A 345 8.12 -20.65 8.48
C ALA A 345 8.70 -21.96 9.04
N ILE A 346 7.85 -22.85 9.56
CA ILE A 346 8.27 -24.17 10.02
C ILE A 346 8.84 -24.98 8.85
N ASP A 347 8.20 -24.96 7.68
CA ASP A 347 8.72 -25.62 6.47
C ASP A 347 10.08 -25.06 6.00
N ILE A 348 10.38 -23.79 6.31
CA ILE A 348 11.70 -23.18 6.00
C ILE A 348 12.77 -23.64 6.99
N ILE A 349 12.38 -23.84 8.26
CA ILE A 349 13.29 -24.24 9.32
C ILE A 349 13.65 -25.72 9.23
N ASP A 350 12.71 -26.54 8.79
CA ASP A 350 12.85 -28.01 8.69
C ASP A 350 13.64 -28.47 7.48
#